data_ee1e9fb28581a2437c9215e5a9ddceca
#
_entry.id   ee1e9fb28581a2437c9215e5a9ddceca
#
_cell.length_a   1.000
_cell.length_b   1.000
_cell.length_c   1.000
_cell.angle_alpha   90.00
_cell.angle_beta   90.00
_cell.angle_gamma   90.00
#
_symmetry.space_group_name_H-M   'P 1'
#
loop_
_entity.id
_entity.type
_entity.pdbx_description
1 polymer ?
#
loop_
_entity_poly.entity_id
_entity_poly.type
_entity_poly.pdbx_seq_one_letter_code
_entity_poly.pdbx_strand_id
1 'polypeptide(L)'
;LSPLGLRWRIDLIYQMAKQIKERFGIQVPSKKDDLLSLPGISEYIASAVCCFAWNIAEPLIDTNTVRITGRLFGLEVKDSSRRNSRFRNLITALIDRDSPRDYNYALLDLAHLICLKKQPPLCQGCPVRTFCCFSMLS
;
A
#
# COMPACT_ATOMS: atom_id res chain seq x y z
N LEU A 1 25.93 -8.41 5.41
CA LEU A 1 24.55 -8.06 5.85
C LEU A 1 24.46 -7.63 7.32
N SER A 2 25.53 -7.84 8.11
CA SER A 2 25.62 -7.44 9.54
C SER A 2 25.45 -5.92 9.81
N PRO A 3 25.85 -4.99 8.91
CA PRO A 3 25.74 -3.55 9.14
C PRO A 3 24.32 -2.99 9.15
N LEU A 4 23.32 -3.75 8.73
CA LEU A 4 21.91 -3.29 8.67
C LEU A 4 21.20 -3.24 10.02
N GLY A 5 21.89 -3.56 11.14
CA GLY A 5 21.44 -3.29 12.52
C GLY A 5 20.24 -4.10 13.03
N LEU A 6 19.64 -4.95 12.20
CA LEU A 6 18.43 -5.69 12.50
C LEU A 6 18.56 -7.17 12.12
N ARG A 7 19.30 -7.93 12.94
CA ARG A 7 19.55 -9.37 12.73
C ARG A 7 18.28 -10.17 12.42
N TRP A 8 17.21 -9.92 13.14
CA TRP A 8 15.94 -10.62 12.94
C TRP A 8 15.35 -10.43 11.52
N ARG A 9 15.59 -9.27 10.88
CA ARG A 9 15.17 -9.05 9.48
C ARG A 9 16.01 -9.84 8.50
N ILE A 10 17.29 -9.98 8.78
CA ILE A 10 18.21 -10.78 7.96
C ILE A 10 17.78 -12.25 8.00
N ASP A 11 17.47 -12.76 9.20
CA ASP A 11 16.99 -14.13 9.38
C ASP A 11 15.66 -14.37 8.64
N LEU A 12 14.73 -13.41 8.71
CA LEU A 12 13.45 -13.49 7.96
C LEU A 12 13.69 -13.51 6.44
N ILE A 13 14.56 -12.64 5.92
CA ILE A 13 14.91 -12.60 4.49
C ILE A 13 15.54 -13.92 4.05
N TYR A 14 16.46 -14.46 4.85
CA TYR A 14 17.08 -15.75 4.57
C TYR A 14 16.07 -16.89 4.54
N GLN A 15 15.19 -16.99 5.54
CA GLN A 15 14.14 -18.00 5.62
C GLN A 15 13.14 -17.86 4.46
N MET A 16 12.77 -16.64 4.11
CA MET A 16 11.90 -16.36 2.97
C MET A 16 12.53 -16.83 1.65
N ALA A 17 13.81 -16.49 1.40
CA ALA A 17 14.52 -16.90 0.19
C ALA A 17 14.64 -18.44 0.09
N LYS A 18 14.92 -19.10 1.23
CA LYS A 18 14.96 -20.57 1.32
C LYS A 18 13.60 -21.18 0.95
N GLN A 19 12.50 -20.68 1.53
CA GLN A 19 11.17 -21.19 1.23
C GLN A 19 10.74 -20.92 -0.21
N ILE A 20 11.08 -19.76 -0.78
CA ILE A 20 10.82 -19.50 -2.21
C ILE A 20 11.53 -20.54 -3.08
N LYS A 21 12.80 -20.81 -2.81
CA LYS A 21 13.56 -21.82 -3.55
C LYS A 21 12.96 -23.22 -3.42
N GLU A 22 12.60 -23.65 -2.22
CA GLU A 22 12.13 -25.02 -1.93
C GLU A 22 10.70 -25.27 -2.40
N ARG A 23 9.81 -24.28 -2.27
CA ARG A 23 8.38 -24.42 -2.54
C ARG A 23 7.94 -23.92 -3.91
N PHE A 24 8.65 -22.92 -4.45
CA PHE A 24 8.22 -22.21 -5.67
C PHE A 24 9.27 -22.22 -6.79
N GLY A 25 10.34 -23.02 -6.66
CA GLY A 25 11.32 -23.23 -7.73
C GLY A 25 12.05 -21.96 -8.15
N ILE A 26 12.45 -21.10 -7.19
CA ILE A 26 13.17 -19.82 -7.39
C ILE A 26 12.25 -18.70 -7.95
N GLN A 27 11.00 -18.94 -8.22
CA GLN A 27 10.06 -17.90 -8.67
C GLN A 27 9.31 -17.31 -7.48
N VAL A 28 9.19 -15.98 -7.45
CA VAL A 28 8.34 -15.30 -6.47
C VAL A 28 6.89 -15.63 -6.81
N PRO A 29 6.08 -16.15 -5.88
CA PRO A 29 4.70 -16.49 -6.17
C PRO A 29 3.86 -15.25 -6.51
N SER A 30 2.86 -15.43 -7.38
CA SER A 30 1.92 -14.37 -7.77
C SER A 30 0.62 -14.40 -6.97
N LYS A 31 0.32 -15.53 -6.32
CA LYS A 31 -0.89 -15.65 -5.50
C LYS A 31 -0.64 -15.03 -4.12
N LYS A 32 -1.60 -14.22 -3.66
CA LYS A 32 -1.51 -13.52 -2.38
C LYS A 32 -1.35 -14.46 -1.19
N ASP A 33 -2.10 -15.58 -1.19
CA ASP A 33 -2.04 -16.56 -0.10
C ASP A 33 -0.67 -17.25 -0.02
N ASP A 34 -0.05 -17.54 -1.17
CA ASP A 34 1.30 -18.08 -1.23
C ASP A 34 2.33 -17.07 -0.67
N LEU A 35 2.19 -15.79 -1.01
CA LEU A 35 3.03 -14.72 -0.47
C LEU A 35 2.85 -14.58 1.05
N LEU A 36 1.61 -14.58 1.54
CA LEU A 36 1.30 -14.49 2.98
C LEU A 36 1.83 -15.69 3.78
N SER A 37 2.04 -16.84 3.14
CA SER A 37 2.62 -18.02 3.78
C SER A 37 4.13 -17.91 4.00
N LEU A 38 4.78 -16.90 3.41
CA LEU A 38 6.23 -16.68 3.54
C LEU A 38 6.56 -15.87 4.81
N PRO A 39 7.67 -16.19 5.49
CA PRO A 39 8.07 -15.48 6.71
C PRO A 39 8.35 -14.00 6.42
N GLY A 40 7.84 -13.12 7.29
CA GLY A 40 8.07 -11.67 7.20
C GLY A 40 7.19 -10.93 6.18
N ILE A 41 6.30 -11.62 5.47
CA ILE A 41 5.38 -11.02 4.51
C ILE A 41 4.09 -10.61 5.23
N SER A 42 3.84 -9.31 5.30
CA SER A 42 2.57 -8.75 5.75
C SER A 42 1.55 -8.66 4.62
N GLU A 43 0.28 -8.43 4.96
CA GLU A 43 -0.78 -8.22 3.98
C GLU A 43 -0.44 -7.08 3.00
N TYR A 44 0.13 -5.97 3.49
CA TYR A 44 0.59 -4.86 2.65
C TYR A 44 1.68 -5.30 1.67
N ILE A 45 2.69 -6.04 2.15
CA ILE A 45 3.79 -6.51 1.29
C ILE A 45 3.24 -7.48 0.22
N ALA A 46 2.37 -8.42 0.61
CA ALA A 46 1.77 -9.36 -0.34
C ALA A 46 0.98 -8.62 -1.43
N SER A 47 0.12 -7.66 -1.04
CA SER A 47 -0.63 -6.82 -2.00
C SER A 47 0.30 -6.00 -2.90
N ALA A 48 1.38 -5.43 -2.35
CA ALA A 48 2.36 -4.65 -3.12
C ALA A 48 3.08 -5.53 -4.16
N VAL A 49 3.51 -6.74 -3.78
CA VAL A 49 4.14 -7.68 -4.72
C VAL A 49 3.15 -8.08 -5.82
N CYS A 50 1.92 -8.46 -5.46
CA CYS A 50 0.87 -8.79 -6.44
C CYS A 50 0.64 -7.65 -7.43
N CYS A 51 0.53 -6.41 -6.93
CA CYS A 51 0.27 -5.26 -7.79
C CYS A 51 1.49 -4.86 -8.62
N PHE A 52 2.64 -4.62 -7.98
CA PHE A 52 3.79 -4.04 -8.69
C PHE A 52 4.55 -5.05 -9.55
N ALA A 53 4.69 -6.29 -9.11
CA ALA A 53 5.36 -7.32 -9.90
C ALA A 53 4.45 -7.94 -10.97
N TRP A 54 3.19 -8.24 -10.61
CA TRP A 54 2.28 -9.04 -11.41
C TRP A 54 1.11 -8.26 -12.03
N ASN A 55 1.00 -6.95 -11.75
CA ASN A 55 -0.10 -6.08 -12.21
C ASN A 55 -1.50 -6.60 -11.83
N ILE A 56 -1.60 -7.21 -10.64
CA ILE A 56 -2.87 -7.70 -10.08
C ILE A 56 -3.53 -6.56 -9.31
N ALA A 57 -4.85 -6.42 -9.43
CA ALA A 57 -5.62 -5.36 -8.79
C ALA A 57 -5.79 -5.60 -7.28
N GLU A 58 -4.69 -5.41 -6.54
CA GLU A 58 -4.64 -5.50 -5.09
C GLU A 58 -4.53 -4.10 -4.46
N PRO A 59 -5.40 -3.77 -3.50
CA PRO A 59 -5.36 -2.47 -2.83
C PRO A 59 -4.17 -2.39 -1.89
N LEU A 60 -3.47 -1.27 -1.91
CA LEU A 60 -2.42 -0.97 -0.92
C LEU A 60 -3.04 -0.24 0.27
N ILE A 61 -3.13 -0.91 1.41
CA ILE A 61 -3.72 -0.35 2.63
C ILE A 61 -2.63 -0.01 3.63
N ASP A 62 -2.20 1.25 3.61
CA ASP A 62 -1.19 1.81 4.51
C ASP A 62 -1.66 3.15 5.12
N THR A 63 -0.78 3.83 5.83
CA THR A 63 -1.07 5.14 6.42
C THR A 63 -1.28 6.23 5.38
N ASN A 64 -0.70 6.10 4.19
CA ASN A 64 -0.81 7.08 3.11
C ASN A 64 -2.17 6.96 2.42
N THR A 65 -2.54 5.75 2.02
CA THR A 65 -3.83 5.50 1.36
C THR A 65 -5.00 5.79 2.29
N VAL A 66 -4.90 5.45 3.58
CA VAL A 66 -5.91 5.79 4.59
C VAL A 66 -6.03 7.30 4.77
N ARG A 67 -4.91 8.05 4.80
CA ARG A 67 -4.92 9.51 4.89
C ARG A 67 -5.61 10.15 3.68
N ILE A 68 -5.23 9.72 2.47
CA ILE A 68 -5.82 10.23 1.23
C ILE A 68 -7.33 9.94 1.21
N THR A 69 -7.72 8.70 1.48
CA THR A 69 -9.14 8.30 1.53
C THR A 69 -9.91 9.07 2.59
N GLY A 70 -9.33 9.26 3.78
CA GLY A 70 -9.94 10.06 4.84
C GLY A 70 -10.19 11.51 4.40
N ARG A 71 -9.20 12.16 3.78
CA ARG A 71 -9.34 13.52 3.25
C ARG A 71 -10.31 13.62 2.10
N LEU A 72 -10.27 12.65 1.19
CA LEU A 72 -11.13 12.63 0.02
C LEU A 72 -12.61 12.54 0.40
N PHE A 73 -12.94 11.66 1.35
CA PHE A 73 -14.33 11.39 1.76
C PHE A 73 -14.74 12.06 3.08
N GLY A 74 -13.93 12.94 3.64
CA GLY A 74 -14.25 13.63 4.90
C GLY A 74 -14.34 12.67 6.11
N LEU A 75 -13.54 11.61 6.15
CA LEU A 75 -13.54 10.62 7.22
C LEU A 75 -12.43 10.91 8.24
N GLU A 76 -12.77 10.76 9.52
CA GLU A 76 -11.77 10.84 10.59
C GLU A 76 -10.77 9.69 10.49
N VAL A 77 -9.49 10.03 10.50
CA VAL A 77 -8.38 9.06 10.43
C VAL A 77 -7.80 8.81 11.82
N LYS A 78 -7.79 7.54 12.24
CA LYS A 78 -7.21 7.04 13.50
C LYS A 78 -6.14 5.99 13.22
N ASP A 79 -5.32 5.64 14.20
CA ASP A 79 -4.31 4.58 14.06
C ASP A 79 -4.92 3.22 13.66
N SER A 80 -6.16 2.97 14.10
CA SER A 80 -6.91 1.74 13.75
C SER A 80 -7.54 1.76 12.35
N SER A 81 -7.55 2.90 11.63
CA SER A 81 -8.26 3.05 10.34
C SER A 81 -7.82 2.06 9.28
N ARG A 82 -6.54 1.62 9.29
CA ARG A 82 -6.05 0.57 8.37
C ARG A 82 -6.75 -0.78 8.55
N ARG A 83 -7.29 -1.05 9.75
CA ARG A 83 -8.05 -2.27 10.08
C ARG A 83 -9.55 -2.07 9.99
N ASN A 84 -10.01 -0.84 9.81
CA ASN A 84 -11.42 -0.50 9.73
C ASN A 84 -12.00 -0.94 8.37
N SER A 85 -13.10 -1.68 8.39
CA SER A 85 -13.75 -2.22 7.18
C SER A 85 -14.20 -1.12 6.20
N ARG A 86 -14.68 0.03 6.71
CA ARG A 86 -15.11 1.16 5.85
C ARG A 86 -13.95 1.69 5.01
N PHE A 87 -12.76 1.92 5.62
CA PHE A 87 -11.58 2.35 4.88
C PHE A 87 -11.12 1.27 3.89
N ARG A 88 -11.06 0.01 4.32
CA ARG A 88 -10.66 -1.11 3.47
C ARG A 88 -11.56 -1.24 2.25
N ASN A 89 -12.87 -1.19 2.45
CA ASN A 89 -13.85 -1.29 1.37
C ASN A 89 -13.74 -0.11 0.38
N LEU A 90 -13.59 1.12 0.88
CA LEU A 90 -13.40 2.29 0.02
C LEU A 90 -12.11 2.20 -0.81
N ILE A 91 -10.98 1.89 -0.18
CA ILE A 91 -9.69 1.76 -0.87
C ILE A 91 -9.77 0.65 -1.93
N THR A 92 -10.41 -0.47 -1.60
CA THR A 92 -10.61 -1.57 -2.56
C THR A 92 -11.53 -1.20 -3.73
N ALA A 93 -12.57 -0.40 -3.46
CA ALA A 93 -13.50 0.05 -4.49
C ALA A 93 -12.90 1.08 -5.45
N LEU A 94 -11.90 1.83 -4.99
CA LEU A 94 -11.26 2.89 -5.78
C LEU A 94 -10.17 2.37 -6.73
N ILE A 95 -9.69 1.13 -6.56
CA ILE A 95 -8.61 0.64 -7.39
C ILE A 95 -9.01 0.57 -8.86
N ASP A 96 -8.16 1.11 -9.74
CA ASP A 96 -8.28 0.91 -11.18
C ASP A 96 -7.91 -0.54 -11.51
N ARG A 97 -8.88 -1.29 -12.03
CA ARG A 97 -8.69 -2.72 -12.36
C ARG A 97 -8.01 -2.95 -13.69
N ASP A 98 -8.04 -1.95 -14.57
CA ASP A 98 -7.41 -2.01 -15.89
C ASP A 98 -5.92 -1.64 -15.80
N SER A 99 -5.57 -0.70 -14.92
CA SER A 99 -4.20 -0.23 -14.70
C SER A 99 -3.82 -0.17 -13.21
N PRO A 100 -3.91 -1.28 -12.47
CA PRO A 100 -3.76 -1.26 -11.01
C PRO A 100 -2.37 -0.84 -10.54
N ARG A 101 -1.34 -1.17 -11.30
CA ARG A 101 0.05 -0.78 -11.01
C ARG A 101 0.22 0.74 -11.10
N ASP A 102 -0.22 1.33 -12.19
CA ASP A 102 -0.10 2.78 -12.42
C ASP A 102 -0.97 3.57 -11.44
N TYR A 103 -2.18 3.07 -11.13
CA TYR A 103 -3.04 3.61 -10.09
C TYR A 103 -2.33 3.67 -8.74
N ASN A 104 -1.72 2.57 -8.31
CA ASN A 104 -1.05 2.52 -7.00
C ASN A 104 0.23 3.36 -6.99
N TYR A 105 0.99 3.45 -8.09
CA TYR A 105 2.11 4.40 -8.20
C TYR A 105 1.63 5.85 -8.11
N ALA A 106 0.60 6.23 -8.85
CA ALA A 106 0.02 7.57 -8.79
C ALA A 106 -0.49 7.93 -7.38
N LEU A 107 -1.06 6.95 -6.67
CA LEU A 107 -1.50 7.14 -5.29
C LEU A 107 -0.34 7.37 -4.32
N LEU A 108 0.78 6.67 -4.51
CA LEU A 108 2.01 6.90 -3.74
C LEU A 108 2.61 8.29 -4.04
N ASP A 109 2.66 8.68 -5.30
CA ASP A 109 3.12 10.01 -5.71
C ASP A 109 2.23 11.11 -5.13
N LEU A 110 0.92 10.96 -5.22
CA LEU A 110 -0.04 11.88 -4.60
C LEU A 110 0.21 12.03 -3.09
N ALA A 111 0.51 10.92 -2.41
CA ALA A 111 0.79 10.90 -0.97
C ALA A 111 2.07 11.65 -0.60
N HIS A 112 3.11 11.57 -1.43
CA HIS A 112 4.43 12.09 -1.14
C HIS A 112 4.66 13.50 -1.67
N LEU A 113 4.04 13.86 -2.80
CA LEU A 113 4.29 15.12 -3.49
C LEU A 113 3.22 16.18 -3.21
N ILE A 114 1.97 15.78 -2.96
CA ILE A 114 0.83 16.70 -2.89
C ILE A 114 0.08 16.57 -1.57
N CYS A 115 -0.46 15.39 -1.26
CA CYS A 115 -1.28 15.14 -0.08
C CYS A 115 -0.41 14.84 1.14
N LEU A 116 0.43 15.80 1.54
CA LEU A 116 1.48 15.64 2.55
C LEU A 116 0.93 15.31 3.94
N LYS A 117 1.74 14.60 4.76
CA LYS A 117 1.37 14.22 6.14
C LYS A 117 1.78 15.29 7.17
N LYS A 118 3.03 15.76 7.09
CA LYS A 118 3.65 16.63 8.10
C LYS A 118 3.55 18.12 7.79
N GLN A 119 3.17 18.47 6.57
CA GLN A 119 3.00 19.84 6.10
C GLN A 119 1.60 20.01 5.54
N PRO A 120 1.10 21.25 5.41
CA PRO A 120 -0.16 21.49 4.72
C PRO A 120 -0.12 20.86 3.32
N PRO A 121 -1.17 20.17 2.89
CA PRO A 121 -1.21 19.56 1.57
C PRO A 121 -1.27 20.64 0.49
N LEU A 122 -0.67 20.35 -0.66
CA LEU A 122 -0.62 21.26 -1.81
C LEU A 122 -1.91 21.14 -2.65
N CYS A 123 -3.05 21.45 -2.03
CA CYS A 123 -4.38 21.26 -2.62
C CYS A 123 -4.61 22.02 -3.93
N GLN A 124 -3.92 23.16 -4.13
CA GLN A 124 -4.07 23.97 -5.35
C GLN A 124 -3.64 23.20 -6.62
N GLY A 125 -2.59 22.38 -6.52
CA GLY A 125 -2.11 21.53 -7.61
C GLY A 125 -2.64 20.10 -7.60
N CYS A 126 -3.62 19.78 -6.74
CA CYS A 126 -4.09 18.41 -6.58
C CYS A 126 -5.05 17.99 -7.72
N PRO A 127 -4.77 16.90 -8.44
CA PRO A 127 -5.61 16.46 -9.56
C PRO A 127 -7.02 16.01 -9.13
N VAL A 128 -7.20 15.63 -7.85
CA VAL A 128 -8.51 15.21 -7.31
C VAL A 128 -9.16 16.28 -6.44
N ARG A 129 -8.71 17.53 -6.54
CA ARG A 129 -9.17 18.66 -5.70
C ARG A 129 -10.69 18.84 -5.73
N THR A 130 -11.30 18.76 -6.91
CA THR A 130 -12.72 19.01 -7.13
C THR A 130 -13.64 17.97 -6.49
N PHE A 131 -13.08 16.79 -6.15
CA PHE A 131 -13.81 15.70 -5.50
C PHE A 131 -13.44 15.52 -4.03
N CYS A 132 -12.53 16.36 -3.51
CA CYS A 132 -11.94 16.15 -2.20
C CYS A 132 -12.66 17.00 -1.12
N CYS A 133 -13.32 16.35 -0.16
CA CYS A 133 -13.99 17.03 0.95
C CYS A 133 -13.02 17.94 1.74
N PHE A 134 -11.78 17.51 1.96
CA PHE A 134 -10.80 18.30 2.68
C PHE A 134 -10.48 19.61 1.97
N SER A 135 -10.34 19.61 0.64
CA SER A 135 -10.00 20.82 -0.11
C SER A 135 -11.17 21.79 -0.23
N MET A 136 -12.40 21.32 -0.03
CA MET A 136 -13.60 22.19 -0.03
C MET A 136 -13.79 22.91 1.30
N LEU A 137 -13.14 22.42 2.38
CA LEU A 137 -13.24 22.98 3.74
C LEU A 137 -12.01 23.82 4.12
N SER A 138 -10.96 23.81 3.29
CA SER A 138 -9.72 24.54 3.46
C SER A 138 -9.59 25.69 2.46
#